data_4f7640bd0675cdd3992f690bfbf8498f
#
_entry.id   4f7640bd0675cdd3992f690bfbf8498f
#
_cell.length_a   1.000
_cell.length_b   1.000
_cell.length_c   1.000
_cell.angle_alpha   90.00
_cell.angle_beta   90.00
_cell.angle_gamma   90.00
#
_symmetry.space_group_name_H-M   'P 1'
#
loop_
_entity.id
_entity.type
_entity.pdbx_description
1 polymer ?
#
loop_
_entity_poly.entity_id
_entity_poly.type
_entity_poly.pdbx_seq_one_letter_code
_entity_poly.pdbx_strand_id
1 'polypeptide(L)'
;MSIAFLLPGQGSQFPGMLHQLLDHPEVKRTLDEVSSMLHSDVRDIDSEEALQSTVSVQIALLTAGVATARALIQEDVEPAVVCGLSVGAFAAAVVADVLSLKDALELVELRAERMTKLYPTGYGLSAIVGLTGPQVLKIVQAATSDREPVFVANINAPRQIVIAGSDTGMDRVLDQARSQGATKAERLHVSVPSHCPLLQPVADCLQRRLSSVQLRNPKMTYVGNINARAMRTAELVASDLANNIAHGVRWHDATTVAKELGCNLFLEMPPGHVLSDLAKENLAGVSAFAVEQDSLPRVLRFAKQDESRLIPEPPHVAGST
;
A
#
# COMPACT_ATOMS: atom_id res chain seq x y z
N MET A 1 0.49 12.12 19.73
CA MET A 1 -0.01 10.83 19.20
C MET A 1 0.86 10.43 18.03
N SER A 2 1.23 9.15 17.93
CA SER A 2 2.01 8.73 16.76
C SER A 2 1.08 8.36 15.61
N ILE A 3 1.38 8.88 14.43
CA ILE A 3 0.58 8.71 13.22
C ILE A 3 1.26 7.70 12.30
N ALA A 4 0.47 6.80 11.70
CA ALA A 4 0.91 5.96 10.59
C ALA A 4 0.26 6.43 9.30
N PHE A 5 1.06 6.62 8.23
CA PHE A 5 0.53 6.80 6.88
C PHE A 5 0.44 5.46 6.19
N LEU A 6 -0.73 5.17 5.62
CA LEU A 6 -1.00 4.00 4.81
C LEU A 6 -1.08 4.41 3.34
N LEU A 7 -0.31 3.74 2.50
CA LEU A 7 -0.24 4.04 1.07
C LEU A 7 -0.78 2.86 0.27
N PRO A 8 -1.90 3.04 -0.47
CA PRO A 8 -2.61 1.95 -1.11
C PRO A 8 -1.85 1.34 -2.29
N GLY A 9 -2.22 0.10 -2.60
CA GLY A 9 -1.78 -0.64 -3.78
C GLY A 9 -2.82 -0.66 -4.89
N GLN A 10 -2.51 -1.39 -5.96
CA GLN A 10 -3.42 -1.61 -7.08
C GLN A 10 -4.72 -2.28 -6.62
N GLY A 11 -5.84 -1.81 -7.19
CA GLY A 11 -7.20 -2.22 -6.83
C GLY A 11 -8.02 -1.11 -6.16
N SER A 12 -7.37 -0.02 -5.72
CA SER A 12 -8.04 1.14 -5.13
C SER A 12 -8.29 2.28 -6.12
N GLN A 13 -7.68 2.22 -7.32
CA GLN A 13 -7.78 3.26 -8.34
C GLN A 13 -9.21 3.38 -8.92
N PHE A 14 -9.57 4.60 -9.30
CA PHE A 14 -10.80 4.91 -10.02
C PHE A 14 -10.58 6.07 -10.99
N PRO A 15 -11.39 6.18 -12.08
CA PRO A 15 -11.25 7.26 -13.05
C PRO A 15 -11.37 8.65 -12.42
N GLY A 16 -10.44 9.54 -12.75
CA GLY A 16 -10.41 10.90 -12.24
C GLY A 16 -9.84 11.07 -10.82
N MET A 17 -9.18 10.04 -10.26
CA MET A 17 -8.65 10.08 -8.90
C MET A 17 -7.59 11.18 -8.68
N LEU A 18 -6.78 11.51 -9.69
CA LEU A 18 -5.78 12.59 -9.61
C LEU A 18 -6.40 13.98 -9.67
N HIS A 19 -7.61 14.11 -10.23
CA HIS A 19 -8.37 15.35 -10.27
C HIS A 19 -9.12 15.65 -8.96
N GLN A 20 -9.27 14.62 -8.10
CA GLN A 20 -10.00 14.72 -6.83
C GLN A 20 -9.07 14.85 -5.60
N LEU A 21 -7.76 14.99 -5.83
CA LEU A 21 -6.81 15.20 -4.75
C LEU A 21 -7.07 16.52 -4.01
N LEU A 22 -6.53 16.65 -2.81
CA LEU A 22 -6.66 17.86 -1.98
C LEU A 22 -6.24 19.12 -2.78
N ASP A 23 -7.04 20.19 -2.67
CA ASP A 23 -6.65 21.51 -3.17
C ASP A 23 -5.57 22.12 -2.27
N HIS A 24 -4.33 21.79 -2.61
CA HIS A 24 -3.15 22.19 -1.82
C HIS A 24 -1.95 22.49 -2.74
N PRO A 25 -1.12 23.51 -2.44
CA PRO A 25 0.05 23.86 -3.26
C PRO A 25 1.03 22.71 -3.47
N GLU A 26 1.27 21.89 -2.44
CA GLU A 26 2.16 20.72 -2.54
C GLU A 26 1.62 19.62 -3.46
N VAL A 27 0.29 19.43 -3.49
CA VAL A 27 -0.35 18.51 -4.42
C VAL A 27 -0.09 18.97 -5.84
N LYS A 28 -0.38 20.26 -6.13
CA LYS A 28 -0.13 20.85 -7.45
C LYS A 28 1.34 20.70 -7.84
N ARG A 29 2.27 21.07 -6.95
CA ARG A 29 3.72 20.95 -7.18
C ARG A 29 4.13 19.51 -7.51
N THR A 30 3.59 18.52 -6.82
CA THR A 30 3.92 17.11 -7.05
C THR A 30 3.35 16.62 -8.39
N LEU A 31 2.12 17.04 -8.76
CA LEU A 31 1.54 16.73 -10.07
C LEU A 31 2.37 17.36 -11.20
N ASP A 32 2.79 18.62 -11.06
CA ASP A 32 3.63 19.32 -12.04
C ASP A 32 5.03 18.66 -12.16
N GLU A 33 5.61 18.22 -11.03
CA GLU A 33 6.89 17.48 -10.97
C GLU A 33 6.79 16.16 -11.76
N VAL A 34 5.76 15.35 -11.53
CA VAL A 34 5.56 14.08 -12.25
C VAL A 34 5.22 14.32 -13.71
N SER A 35 4.37 15.30 -14.03
CA SER A 35 4.05 15.67 -15.42
C SER A 35 5.29 16.05 -16.21
N SER A 36 6.21 16.80 -15.59
CA SER A 36 7.49 17.14 -16.22
C SER A 36 8.35 15.92 -16.51
N MET A 37 8.37 14.92 -15.64
CA MET A 37 9.11 13.66 -15.83
C MET A 37 8.49 12.80 -16.93
N LEU A 38 7.16 12.77 -17.03
CA LEU A 38 6.42 12.01 -18.03
C LEU A 38 6.34 12.71 -19.39
N HIS A 39 6.72 14.00 -19.47
CA HIS A 39 6.55 14.86 -20.65
C HIS A 39 5.08 14.97 -21.11
N SER A 40 4.13 14.80 -20.21
CA SER A 40 2.68 14.90 -20.43
C SER A 40 1.98 15.22 -19.12
N ASP A 41 0.72 15.66 -19.15
CA ASP A 41 -0.04 15.87 -17.92
C ASP A 41 -0.30 14.53 -17.23
N VAL A 42 0.17 14.37 -15.99
CA VAL A 42 -0.02 13.13 -15.22
C VAL A 42 -1.50 12.80 -15.02
N ARG A 43 -2.39 13.77 -15.07
CA ARG A 43 -3.84 13.55 -14.98
C ARG A 43 -4.44 12.85 -16.18
N ASP A 44 -3.76 12.82 -17.32
CA ASP A 44 -4.21 12.07 -18.49
C ASP A 44 -4.16 10.55 -18.29
N ILE A 45 -3.36 10.07 -17.32
CA ILE A 45 -3.23 8.64 -17.05
C ILE A 45 -4.29 8.07 -16.10
N ASP A 46 -5.23 8.88 -15.58
CA ASP A 46 -6.29 8.40 -14.69
C ASP A 46 -7.68 8.33 -15.33
N SER A 47 -7.76 8.41 -16.66
CA SER A 47 -9.00 8.14 -17.39
C SER A 47 -9.38 6.65 -17.31
N GLU A 48 -10.65 6.32 -17.53
CA GLU A 48 -11.14 4.94 -17.54
C GLU A 48 -10.34 4.04 -18.50
N GLU A 49 -9.99 4.56 -19.69
CA GLU A 49 -9.17 3.86 -20.69
C GLU A 49 -7.70 3.70 -20.21
N ALA A 50 -7.10 4.76 -19.70
CA ALA A 50 -5.71 4.74 -19.26
C ALA A 50 -5.50 3.78 -18.09
N LEU A 51 -6.47 3.68 -17.16
CA LEU A 51 -6.42 2.78 -16.01
C LEU A 51 -6.59 1.29 -16.36
N GLN A 52 -6.79 0.92 -17.63
CA GLN A 52 -6.61 -0.46 -18.08
C GLN A 52 -5.13 -0.86 -18.11
N SER A 53 -4.21 0.11 -18.14
CA SER A 53 -2.77 -0.11 -18.11
C SER A 53 -2.26 -0.24 -16.68
N THR A 54 -1.58 -1.34 -16.36
CA THR A 54 -0.88 -1.52 -15.07
C THR A 54 0.15 -0.41 -14.84
N VAL A 55 0.80 0.10 -15.89
CA VAL A 55 1.76 1.20 -15.80
C VAL A 55 1.07 2.47 -15.32
N SER A 56 0.00 2.88 -15.99
CA SER A 56 -0.79 4.07 -15.63
C SER A 56 -1.31 3.98 -14.19
N VAL A 57 -1.87 2.82 -13.82
CA VAL A 57 -2.37 2.58 -12.44
C VAL A 57 -1.26 2.78 -11.41
N GLN A 58 -0.10 2.17 -11.60
CA GLN A 58 0.96 2.21 -10.60
C GLN A 58 1.59 3.61 -10.48
N ILE A 59 1.74 4.33 -11.59
CA ILE A 59 2.21 5.73 -11.60
C ILE A 59 1.18 6.64 -10.91
N ALA A 60 -0.11 6.48 -11.22
CA ALA A 60 -1.16 7.28 -10.60
C ALA A 60 -1.24 7.08 -9.09
N LEU A 61 -1.11 5.83 -8.60
CA LEU A 61 -1.07 5.50 -7.17
C LEU A 61 0.15 6.10 -6.47
N LEU A 62 1.34 5.99 -7.07
CA LEU A 62 2.55 6.63 -6.55
C LEU A 62 2.35 8.14 -6.40
N THR A 63 1.84 8.77 -7.47
CA THR A 63 1.65 10.22 -7.53
C THR A 63 0.65 10.70 -6.49
N ALA A 64 -0.53 10.07 -6.41
CA ALA A 64 -1.58 10.43 -5.45
C ALA A 64 -1.11 10.29 -3.99
N GLY A 65 -0.47 9.16 -3.68
CA GLY A 65 0.05 8.88 -2.34
C GLY A 65 1.12 9.89 -1.90
N VAL A 66 2.11 10.16 -2.76
CA VAL A 66 3.19 11.12 -2.45
C VAL A 66 2.65 12.54 -2.37
N ALA A 67 1.80 12.97 -3.32
CA ALA A 67 1.25 14.33 -3.34
C ALA A 67 0.48 14.64 -2.06
N THR A 68 -0.39 13.73 -1.64
CA THR A 68 -1.19 13.92 -0.43
C THR A 68 -0.35 13.84 0.85
N ALA A 69 0.59 12.90 0.93
CA ALA A 69 1.48 12.80 2.09
C ALA A 69 2.34 14.08 2.26
N ARG A 70 2.89 14.63 1.16
CA ARG A 70 3.62 15.90 1.19
C ARG A 70 2.75 17.07 1.67
N ALA A 71 1.49 17.14 1.23
CA ALA A 71 0.56 18.17 1.68
C ALA A 71 0.29 18.06 3.19
N LEU A 72 0.07 16.87 3.72
CA LEU A 72 -0.12 16.67 5.16
C LEU A 72 1.13 17.03 5.97
N ILE A 73 2.31 16.63 5.51
CA ILE A 73 3.58 16.97 6.17
C ILE A 73 3.81 18.50 6.16
N GLN A 74 3.46 19.19 5.07
CA GLN A 74 3.54 20.66 5.01
C GLN A 74 2.59 21.35 6.01
N GLU A 75 1.52 20.68 6.38
CA GLU A 75 0.55 21.10 7.41
C GLU A 75 0.91 20.59 8.82
N ASP A 76 2.16 20.22 9.07
CA ASP A 76 2.70 19.72 10.35
C ASP A 76 2.05 18.38 10.81
N VAL A 77 1.55 17.56 9.89
CA VAL A 77 1.07 16.21 10.17
C VAL A 77 2.14 15.22 9.71
N GLU A 78 3.09 14.94 10.60
CA GLU A 78 4.22 14.06 10.32
C GLU A 78 3.93 12.61 10.76
N PRO A 79 4.16 11.59 9.90
CA PRO A 79 4.04 10.21 10.30
C PRO A 79 5.27 9.73 11.08
N ALA A 80 5.04 8.99 12.16
CA ALA A 80 6.11 8.23 12.83
C ALA A 80 6.44 6.94 12.06
N VAL A 81 5.43 6.40 11.36
CA VAL A 81 5.50 5.15 10.60
C VAL A 81 4.85 5.32 9.23
N VAL A 82 5.46 4.73 8.21
CA VAL A 82 4.87 4.60 6.88
C VAL A 82 4.74 3.12 6.50
N CYS A 83 3.56 2.74 5.99
CA CYS A 83 3.27 1.41 5.47
C CYS A 83 2.70 1.54 4.06
N GLY A 84 3.30 0.89 3.09
CA GLY A 84 2.78 0.88 1.73
C GLY A 84 2.43 -0.54 1.27
N LEU A 85 1.21 -0.74 0.79
CA LEU A 85 0.78 -2.03 0.27
C LEU A 85 1.28 -2.20 -1.17
N SER A 86 2.10 -3.21 -1.43
CA SER A 86 2.55 -3.53 -2.80
C SER A 86 3.27 -2.34 -3.47
N VAL A 87 2.70 -1.78 -4.56
CA VAL A 87 3.25 -0.58 -5.21
C VAL A 87 3.25 0.64 -4.29
N GLY A 88 2.33 0.73 -3.34
CA GLY A 88 2.32 1.79 -2.32
C GLY A 88 3.60 1.83 -1.46
N ALA A 89 4.36 0.74 -1.42
CA ALA A 89 5.68 0.68 -0.79
C ALA A 89 6.69 1.69 -1.37
N PHE A 90 6.60 1.96 -2.69
CA PHE A 90 7.45 2.97 -3.35
C PHE A 90 7.06 4.39 -2.92
N ALA A 91 5.76 4.67 -2.83
CA ALA A 91 5.29 5.94 -2.27
C ALA A 91 5.71 6.11 -0.80
N ALA A 92 5.60 5.05 0.01
CA ALA A 92 6.10 5.05 1.40
C ALA A 92 7.60 5.32 1.48
N ALA A 93 8.40 4.76 0.56
CA ALA A 93 9.84 5.00 0.50
C ALA A 93 10.19 6.45 0.11
N VAL A 94 9.40 7.09 -0.77
CA VAL A 94 9.54 8.52 -1.11
C VAL A 94 9.18 9.39 0.10
N VAL A 95 8.06 9.11 0.76
CA VAL A 95 7.63 9.85 1.97
C VAL A 95 8.65 9.71 3.09
N ALA A 96 9.25 8.53 3.25
CA ALA A 96 10.33 8.30 4.21
C ALA A 96 11.70 8.88 3.81
N ASP A 97 11.80 9.56 2.66
CA ASP A 97 13.04 10.12 2.09
C ASP A 97 14.11 9.07 1.73
N VAL A 98 13.72 7.82 1.51
CA VAL A 98 14.63 6.75 1.06
C VAL A 98 14.92 6.87 -0.43
N LEU A 99 13.88 7.14 -1.24
CA LEU A 99 13.95 7.34 -2.68
C LEU A 99 13.61 8.78 -3.06
N SER A 100 14.22 9.30 -4.12
CA SER A 100 13.66 10.45 -4.82
C SER A 100 12.35 10.08 -5.52
N LEU A 101 11.44 11.05 -5.74
CA LEU A 101 10.22 10.79 -6.51
C LEU A 101 10.54 10.33 -7.94
N LYS A 102 11.60 10.88 -8.54
CA LYS A 102 12.09 10.47 -9.87
C LYS A 102 12.50 9.01 -9.91
N ASP A 103 13.36 8.58 -8.98
CA ASP A 103 13.81 7.18 -8.94
C ASP A 103 12.65 6.23 -8.66
N ALA A 104 11.70 6.63 -7.80
CA ALA A 104 10.50 5.84 -7.52
C ALA A 104 9.61 5.70 -8.76
N LEU A 105 9.44 6.78 -9.55
CA LEU A 105 8.68 6.77 -10.80
C LEU A 105 9.29 5.79 -11.80
N GLU A 106 10.60 5.88 -12.06
CA GLU A 106 11.32 4.99 -12.97
C GLU A 106 11.26 3.51 -12.52
N LEU A 107 11.35 3.26 -11.21
CA LEU A 107 11.24 1.90 -10.65
C LEU A 107 9.83 1.34 -10.77
N VAL A 108 8.80 2.15 -10.53
CA VAL A 108 7.39 1.74 -10.62
C VAL A 108 7.00 1.48 -12.07
N GLU A 109 7.44 2.31 -13.02
CA GLU A 109 7.27 2.10 -14.45
C GLU A 109 7.92 0.79 -14.89
N LEU A 110 9.21 0.59 -14.58
CA LEU A 110 9.94 -0.64 -14.85
C LEU A 110 9.24 -1.87 -14.27
N ARG A 111 8.77 -1.76 -13.02
CA ARG A 111 8.03 -2.82 -12.33
C ARG A 111 6.78 -3.22 -13.12
N ALA A 112 5.94 -2.25 -13.45
CA ALA A 112 4.66 -2.47 -14.12
C ALA A 112 4.84 -3.06 -15.52
N GLU A 113 5.78 -2.53 -16.31
CA GLU A 113 6.11 -3.05 -17.64
C GLU A 113 6.59 -4.50 -17.59
N ARG A 114 7.51 -4.82 -16.66
CA ARG A 114 8.05 -6.17 -16.52
C ARG A 114 7.00 -7.17 -16.08
N MET A 115 6.11 -6.79 -15.16
CA MET A 115 4.98 -7.60 -14.72
C MET A 115 4.06 -7.96 -15.90
N THR A 116 3.60 -6.96 -16.64
CA THR A 116 2.68 -7.14 -17.77
C THR A 116 3.31 -7.95 -18.91
N LYS A 117 4.61 -7.70 -19.19
CA LYS A 117 5.32 -8.43 -20.23
C LYS A 117 5.50 -9.92 -19.90
N LEU A 118 5.69 -10.26 -18.61
CA LEU A 118 5.94 -11.63 -18.19
C LEU A 118 4.67 -12.47 -18.19
N TYR A 119 3.54 -11.89 -17.75
CA TYR A 119 2.24 -12.55 -17.68
C TYR A 119 1.14 -11.66 -18.29
N PRO A 120 1.03 -11.60 -19.62
CA PRO A 120 0.06 -10.73 -20.28
C PRO A 120 -1.39 -11.23 -20.12
N THR A 121 -1.60 -12.53 -19.97
CA THR A 121 -2.92 -13.17 -19.83
C THR A 121 -2.83 -14.51 -19.08
N GLY A 122 -3.98 -15.04 -18.65
CA GLY A 122 -4.09 -16.36 -18.06
C GLY A 122 -3.71 -16.45 -16.57
N TYR A 123 -3.43 -15.32 -15.96
CA TYR A 123 -3.03 -15.19 -14.55
C TYR A 123 -3.73 -14.00 -13.88
N GLY A 124 -3.64 -13.94 -12.56
CA GLY A 124 -4.18 -12.80 -11.82
C GLY A 124 -4.20 -12.99 -10.31
N LEU A 125 -5.10 -12.26 -9.68
CA LEU A 125 -5.34 -12.30 -8.24
C LEU A 125 -6.81 -12.62 -7.94
N SER A 126 -7.04 -13.24 -6.77
CA SER A 126 -8.40 -13.47 -6.23
C SER A 126 -8.43 -13.23 -4.72
N ALA A 127 -9.55 -12.72 -4.22
CA ALA A 127 -9.76 -12.48 -2.79
C ALA A 127 -10.65 -13.57 -2.17
N ILE A 128 -10.28 -14.02 -0.97
CA ILE A 128 -11.03 -14.96 -0.15
C ILE A 128 -11.25 -14.32 1.21
N VAL A 129 -12.51 -14.16 1.61
CA VAL A 129 -12.92 -13.62 2.91
C VAL A 129 -13.69 -14.68 3.69
N GLY A 130 -13.51 -14.72 5.01
CA GLY A 130 -14.20 -15.63 5.91
C GLY A 130 -13.39 -16.85 6.32
N LEU A 131 -12.35 -17.22 5.57
CA LEU A 131 -11.40 -18.29 5.92
C LEU A 131 -10.09 -17.71 6.49
N THR A 132 -9.47 -18.46 7.41
CA THR A 132 -8.17 -18.11 7.97
C THR A 132 -7.02 -18.42 7.01
N GLY A 133 -5.87 -17.77 7.17
CA GLY A 133 -4.68 -18.03 6.36
C GLY A 133 -4.29 -19.52 6.27
N PRO A 134 -4.22 -20.28 7.40
CA PRO A 134 -3.95 -21.71 7.36
C PRO A 134 -4.99 -22.54 6.58
N GLN A 135 -6.28 -22.16 6.63
CA GLN A 135 -7.33 -22.84 5.83
C GLN A 135 -7.12 -22.60 4.33
N VAL A 136 -6.91 -21.33 3.95
CA VAL A 136 -6.64 -20.98 2.54
C VAL A 136 -5.35 -21.65 2.04
N LEU A 137 -4.30 -21.69 2.86
CA LEU A 137 -3.04 -22.35 2.49
C LEU A 137 -3.24 -23.84 2.19
N LYS A 138 -4.05 -24.56 2.98
CA LYS A 138 -4.37 -25.98 2.72
C LYS A 138 -5.11 -26.16 1.39
N ILE A 139 -6.07 -25.27 1.08
CA ILE A 139 -6.80 -25.30 -0.19
C ILE A 139 -5.83 -25.07 -1.36
N VAL A 140 -4.98 -24.05 -1.25
CA VAL A 140 -3.97 -23.71 -2.26
C VAL A 140 -3.01 -24.89 -2.49
N GLN A 141 -2.49 -25.52 -1.42
CA GLN A 141 -1.60 -26.68 -1.52
C GLN A 141 -2.25 -27.89 -2.19
N ALA A 142 -3.55 -28.10 -2.01
CA ALA A 142 -4.28 -29.17 -2.64
C ALA A 142 -4.63 -28.91 -4.12
N ALA A 143 -4.77 -27.63 -4.51
CA ALA A 143 -5.21 -27.22 -5.85
C ALA A 143 -4.07 -26.88 -6.81
N THR A 144 -2.89 -26.49 -6.27
CA THR A 144 -1.74 -26.06 -7.08
C THR A 144 -1.06 -27.22 -7.80
N SER A 145 -0.54 -26.96 -9.00
CA SER A 145 0.30 -27.88 -9.76
C SER A 145 1.34 -27.08 -10.56
N ASP A 146 2.36 -27.77 -11.14
CA ASP A 146 3.37 -27.09 -11.98
C ASP A 146 2.77 -26.42 -13.22
N ARG A 147 1.66 -26.95 -13.76
CA ARG A 147 0.96 -26.38 -14.92
C ARG A 147 0.00 -25.26 -14.54
N GLU A 148 -0.52 -25.29 -13.35
CA GLU A 148 -1.56 -24.38 -12.86
C GLU A 148 -1.21 -23.92 -11.43
N PRO A 149 -0.12 -23.15 -11.30
CA PRO A 149 0.38 -22.72 -10.00
C PRO A 149 -0.53 -21.69 -9.34
N VAL A 150 -0.75 -21.85 -8.04
CA VAL A 150 -1.46 -20.89 -7.17
C VAL A 150 -0.69 -20.74 -5.86
N PHE A 151 -0.66 -19.52 -5.35
CA PHE A 151 0.06 -19.13 -4.14
C PHE A 151 -0.80 -18.22 -3.26
N VAL A 152 -0.54 -18.21 -1.96
CA VAL A 152 -1.02 -17.16 -1.06
C VAL A 152 -0.19 -15.91 -1.32
N ALA A 153 -0.85 -14.84 -1.75
CA ALA A 153 -0.23 -13.58 -2.16
C ALA A 153 -0.25 -12.52 -1.04
N ASN A 154 -1.41 -12.27 -0.40
CA ASN A 154 -1.49 -11.30 0.68
C ASN A 154 -2.27 -11.86 1.87
N ILE A 155 -1.84 -11.48 3.07
CA ILE A 155 -2.62 -11.63 4.30
C ILE A 155 -3.02 -10.21 4.73
N ASN A 156 -4.21 -9.78 4.27
CA ASN A 156 -4.69 -8.41 4.51
C ASN A 156 -5.34 -8.28 5.90
N ALA A 157 -5.98 -9.34 6.37
CA ALA A 157 -6.58 -9.46 7.69
C ALA A 157 -6.57 -10.94 8.12
N PRO A 158 -6.88 -11.28 9.38
CA PRO A 158 -6.91 -12.67 9.86
C PRO A 158 -7.79 -13.60 9.01
N ARG A 159 -8.82 -13.04 8.35
CA ARG A 159 -9.78 -13.76 7.51
C ARG A 159 -10.00 -13.10 6.14
N GLN A 160 -9.03 -12.32 5.65
CA GLN A 160 -9.03 -11.74 4.31
C GLN A 160 -7.69 -12.01 3.62
N ILE A 161 -7.72 -12.99 2.74
CA ILE A 161 -6.53 -13.54 2.08
C ILE A 161 -6.64 -13.32 0.58
N VAL A 162 -5.56 -12.91 -0.06
CA VAL A 162 -5.45 -12.82 -1.52
C VAL A 162 -4.58 -13.98 -2.00
N ILE A 163 -4.99 -14.61 -3.09
CA ILE A 163 -4.22 -15.63 -3.81
C ILE A 163 -3.81 -15.12 -5.18
N ALA A 164 -2.68 -15.62 -5.68
CA ALA A 164 -2.12 -15.29 -6.99
C ALA A 164 -1.83 -16.59 -7.76
N GLY A 165 -2.04 -16.60 -9.06
CA GLY A 165 -1.70 -17.76 -9.86
C GLY A 165 -2.39 -17.81 -11.22
N SER A 166 -2.40 -18.99 -11.82
CA SER A 166 -3.12 -19.26 -13.07
C SER A 166 -4.63 -19.15 -12.88
N ASP A 167 -5.33 -18.71 -13.91
CA ASP A 167 -6.80 -18.57 -13.88
C ASP A 167 -7.50 -19.86 -13.46
N THR A 168 -7.20 -20.97 -14.15
CA THR A 168 -7.80 -22.29 -13.85
C THR A 168 -7.47 -22.78 -12.44
N GLY A 169 -6.23 -22.56 -11.98
CA GLY A 169 -5.83 -22.95 -10.64
C GLY A 169 -6.57 -22.16 -9.57
N MET A 170 -6.71 -20.83 -9.76
CA MET A 170 -7.45 -19.96 -8.84
C MET A 170 -8.94 -20.31 -8.80
N ASP A 171 -9.57 -20.62 -9.94
CA ASP A 171 -10.99 -21.01 -9.98
C ASP A 171 -11.24 -22.25 -9.11
N ARG A 172 -10.36 -23.27 -9.16
CA ARG A 172 -10.45 -24.44 -8.27
C ARG A 172 -10.33 -24.05 -6.78
N VAL A 173 -9.41 -23.15 -6.47
CA VAL A 173 -9.24 -22.66 -5.08
C VAL A 173 -10.50 -21.91 -4.62
N LEU A 174 -11.07 -21.04 -5.48
CA LEU A 174 -12.29 -20.29 -5.15
C LEU A 174 -13.49 -21.22 -4.91
N ASP A 175 -13.68 -22.26 -5.72
CA ASP A 175 -14.76 -23.22 -5.55
C ASP A 175 -14.61 -24.02 -4.23
N GLN A 176 -13.39 -24.45 -3.90
CA GLN A 176 -13.11 -25.09 -2.62
C GLN A 176 -13.30 -24.15 -1.43
N ALA A 177 -12.89 -22.88 -1.57
CA ALA A 177 -13.08 -21.89 -0.52
C ALA A 177 -14.58 -21.65 -0.23
N ARG A 178 -15.41 -21.54 -1.26
CA ARG A 178 -16.89 -21.43 -1.15
C ARG A 178 -17.48 -22.65 -0.44
N SER A 179 -17.06 -23.87 -0.82
CA SER A 179 -17.54 -25.11 -0.20
C SER A 179 -17.14 -25.22 1.28
N GLN A 180 -16.05 -24.57 1.70
CA GLN A 180 -15.58 -24.53 3.07
C GLN A 180 -16.08 -23.32 3.88
N GLY A 181 -17.04 -22.55 3.34
CA GLY A 181 -17.72 -21.47 4.07
C GLY A 181 -17.05 -20.10 3.94
N ALA A 182 -16.28 -19.85 2.90
CA ALA A 182 -15.85 -18.49 2.57
C ALA A 182 -17.09 -17.59 2.35
N THR A 183 -17.12 -16.42 2.99
CA THR A 183 -18.21 -15.45 2.81
C THR A 183 -18.08 -14.69 1.49
N LYS A 184 -16.85 -14.57 0.97
CA LYS A 184 -16.54 -14.00 -0.34
C LYS A 184 -15.36 -14.79 -0.95
N ALA A 185 -15.47 -15.12 -2.23
CA ALA A 185 -14.42 -15.76 -3.00
C ALA A 185 -14.57 -15.35 -4.46
N GLU A 186 -13.76 -14.37 -4.91
CA GLU A 186 -13.93 -13.73 -6.22
C GLU A 186 -12.62 -13.34 -6.87
N ARG A 187 -12.65 -13.17 -8.19
CA ARG A 187 -11.54 -12.63 -8.98
C ARG A 187 -11.40 -11.13 -8.75
N LEU A 188 -10.16 -10.67 -8.67
CA LEU A 188 -9.84 -9.25 -8.66
C LEU A 188 -9.56 -8.75 -10.09
N HIS A 189 -9.83 -7.48 -10.36
CA HIS A 189 -9.51 -6.83 -11.63
C HIS A 189 -8.00 -6.52 -11.75
N VAL A 190 -7.18 -7.57 -11.56
CA VAL A 190 -5.72 -7.53 -11.67
C VAL A 190 -5.27 -8.75 -12.46
N SER A 191 -4.69 -8.53 -13.63
CA SER A 191 -4.31 -9.56 -14.59
C SER A 191 -2.89 -10.12 -14.41
N VAL A 192 -2.19 -9.74 -13.34
CA VAL A 192 -0.81 -10.18 -13.09
C VAL A 192 -0.72 -10.89 -11.74
N PRO A 193 -0.05 -12.07 -11.65
CA PRO A 193 0.04 -12.85 -10.42
C PRO A 193 1.10 -12.27 -9.46
N SER A 194 0.78 -11.14 -8.82
CA SER A 194 1.69 -10.44 -7.91
C SER A 194 1.91 -11.20 -6.61
N HIS A 195 3.04 -10.92 -5.95
CA HIS A 195 3.37 -11.40 -4.61
C HIS A 195 3.53 -12.92 -4.49
N CYS A 196 4.09 -13.53 -5.54
CA CYS A 196 4.40 -14.96 -5.56
C CYS A 196 5.66 -15.23 -6.41
N PRO A 197 6.28 -16.42 -6.29
CA PRO A 197 7.53 -16.77 -6.98
C PRO A 197 7.51 -16.62 -8.50
N LEU A 198 6.34 -16.59 -9.13
CA LEU A 198 6.20 -16.37 -10.57
C LEU A 198 6.82 -15.03 -11.03
N LEU A 199 6.87 -14.03 -10.15
CA LEU A 199 7.46 -12.71 -10.45
C LEU A 199 8.91 -12.55 -9.96
N GLN A 200 9.63 -13.62 -9.64
CA GLN A 200 11.05 -13.56 -9.28
C GLN A 200 11.90 -12.84 -10.35
N PRO A 201 11.70 -13.05 -11.67
CA PRO A 201 12.46 -12.31 -12.69
C PRO A 201 12.25 -10.78 -12.62
N VAL A 202 11.07 -10.32 -12.17
CA VAL A 202 10.80 -8.89 -11.98
C VAL A 202 11.55 -8.38 -10.74
N ALA A 203 11.52 -9.13 -9.63
CA ALA A 203 12.27 -8.80 -8.42
C ALA A 203 13.78 -8.67 -8.71
N ASP A 204 14.37 -9.62 -9.46
CA ASP A 204 15.77 -9.59 -9.85
C ASP A 204 16.11 -8.35 -10.71
N CYS A 205 15.18 -7.93 -11.58
CA CYS A 205 15.33 -6.72 -12.39
C CYS A 205 15.31 -5.46 -11.52
N LEU A 206 14.37 -5.37 -10.57
CA LEU A 206 14.27 -4.26 -9.62
C LEU A 206 15.49 -4.19 -8.71
N GLN A 207 16.00 -5.33 -8.22
CA GLN A 207 17.20 -5.39 -7.39
C GLN A 207 18.42 -4.82 -8.13
N ARG A 208 18.60 -5.17 -9.42
CA ARG A 208 19.68 -4.60 -10.24
C ARG A 208 19.53 -3.10 -10.45
N ARG A 209 18.28 -2.61 -10.67
CA ARG A 209 18.05 -1.16 -10.87
C ARG A 209 18.28 -0.39 -9.57
N LEU A 210 17.80 -0.90 -8.44
CA LEU A 210 18.00 -0.30 -7.12
C LEU A 210 19.47 -0.20 -6.71
N SER A 211 20.33 -1.13 -7.15
CA SER A 211 21.78 -1.06 -6.86
C SER A 211 22.49 0.13 -7.50
N SER A 212 21.87 0.79 -8.49
CA SER A 212 22.37 1.99 -9.17
C SER A 212 21.68 3.29 -8.72
N VAL A 213 20.72 3.21 -7.79
CA VAL A 213 19.97 4.36 -7.25
C VAL A 213 20.66 4.87 -5.98
N GLN A 214 20.70 6.18 -5.83
CA GLN A 214 21.16 6.78 -4.58
C GLN A 214 20.07 6.71 -3.52
N LEU A 215 20.27 5.87 -2.52
CA LEU A 215 19.35 5.66 -1.41
C LEU A 215 19.81 6.41 -0.16
N ARG A 216 18.84 6.82 0.66
CA ARG A 216 19.06 7.42 1.98
C ARG A 216 18.39 6.56 3.05
N ASN A 217 18.91 6.62 4.29
CA ASN A 217 18.22 6.01 5.41
C ASN A 217 16.87 6.70 5.65
N PRO A 218 15.83 5.95 5.96
CA PRO A 218 14.50 6.53 6.17
C PRO A 218 14.49 7.51 7.36
N LYS A 219 13.85 8.65 7.19
CA LYS A 219 13.66 9.67 8.25
C LYS A 219 12.64 9.25 9.29
N MET A 220 11.74 8.34 8.94
CA MET A 220 10.74 7.75 9.81
C MET A 220 10.73 6.23 9.65
N THR A 221 10.04 5.51 10.53
CA THR A 221 10.03 4.05 10.44
C THR A 221 9.24 3.59 9.21
N TYR A 222 9.92 2.89 8.29
CA TYR A 222 9.28 2.18 7.19
C TYR A 222 8.95 0.75 7.64
N VAL A 223 7.72 0.28 7.43
CA VAL A 223 7.36 -1.12 7.70
C VAL A 223 7.23 -1.88 6.39
N GLY A 224 8.02 -2.94 6.25
CA GLY A 224 8.13 -3.72 5.02
C GLY A 224 6.96 -4.69 4.80
N ASN A 225 6.78 -5.10 3.54
CA ASN A 225 5.70 -5.98 3.10
C ASN A 225 5.96 -7.46 3.41
N ILE A 226 7.20 -7.94 3.18
CA ILE A 226 7.52 -9.38 3.20
C ILE A 226 7.52 -9.93 4.63
N ASN A 227 8.18 -9.22 5.54
CA ASN A 227 8.44 -9.68 6.91
C ASN A 227 7.68 -8.87 7.96
N ALA A 228 6.91 -7.86 7.55
CA ALA A 228 6.23 -6.93 8.46
C ALA A 228 7.18 -6.35 9.53
N ARG A 229 8.41 -6.00 9.16
CA ARG A 229 9.43 -5.48 10.08
C ARG A 229 9.62 -3.99 9.92
N ALA A 230 9.86 -3.32 11.04
CA ALA A 230 10.33 -1.95 11.07
C ALA A 230 11.75 -1.88 10.49
N MET A 231 11.95 -1.08 9.44
CA MET A 231 13.21 -0.91 8.73
C MET A 231 13.70 0.53 8.90
N ARG A 232 14.98 0.66 9.23
CA ARG A 232 15.62 1.94 9.52
C ARG A 232 16.90 2.19 8.70
N THR A 233 17.18 1.31 7.73
CA THR A 233 18.31 1.47 6.81
C THR A 233 17.85 1.38 5.37
N ALA A 234 18.55 2.08 4.50
CA ALA A 234 18.29 2.13 3.06
C ALA A 234 18.32 0.74 2.42
N GLU A 235 19.27 -0.10 2.83
CA GLU A 235 19.47 -1.44 2.27
C GLU A 235 18.29 -2.36 2.57
N LEU A 236 17.74 -2.31 3.79
CA LEU A 236 16.57 -3.11 4.17
C LEU A 236 15.34 -2.69 3.39
N VAL A 237 15.11 -1.38 3.24
CA VAL A 237 13.99 -0.86 2.44
C VAL A 237 14.14 -1.23 0.97
N ALA A 238 15.34 -1.07 0.38
CA ALA A 238 15.60 -1.44 -1.00
C ALA A 238 15.37 -2.94 -1.25
N SER A 239 15.78 -3.79 -0.30
CA SER A 239 15.54 -5.22 -0.38
C SER A 239 14.05 -5.56 -0.37
N ASP A 240 13.23 -4.91 0.48
CA ASP A 240 11.78 -5.08 0.51
C ASP A 240 11.15 -4.58 -0.80
N LEU A 241 11.52 -3.38 -1.28
CA LEU A 241 11.02 -2.82 -2.54
C LEU A 241 11.27 -3.71 -3.75
N ALA A 242 12.46 -4.31 -3.83
CA ALA A 242 12.80 -5.21 -4.94
C ALA A 242 12.02 -6.52 -4.87
N ASN A 243 11.92 -7.09 -3.69
CA ASN A 243 11.49 -8.49 -3.52
C ASN A 243 10.00 -8.63 -3.16
N ASN A 244 9.30 -7.58 -2.72
CA ASN A 244 7.89 -7.69 -2.34
C ASN A 244 7.00 -8.22 -3.46
N ILE A 245 7.37 -7.98 -4.72
CA ILE A 245 6.59 -8.44 -5.88
C ILE A 245 6.61 -9.97 -6.06
N ALA A 246 7.67 -10.63 -5.59
CA ALA A 246 7.86 -12.09 -5.67
C ALA A 246 7.54 -12.82 -4.36
N HIS A 247 7.18 -12.10 -3.31
CA HIS A 247 6.91 -12.65 -1.98
C HIS A 247 5.58 -12.18 -1.44
N GLY A 248 4.95 -13.03 -0.62
CA GLY A 248 3.67 -12.72 0.00
C GLY A 248 3.72 -11.48 0.91
N VAL A 249 2.69 -10.63 0.80
CA VAL A 249 2.54 -9.42 1.63
C VAL A 249 1.86 -9.76 2.95
N ARG A 250 2.46 -9.36 4.05
CA ARG A 250 1.95 -9.53 5.43
C ARG A 250 1.34 -8.22 5.94
N TRP A 251 0.28 -7.74 5.26
CA TRP A 251 -0.30 -6.43 5.55
C TRP A 251 -0.87 -6.31 6.97
N HIS A 252 -1.61 -7.31 7.41
CA HIS A 252 -2.15 -7.33 8.78
C HIS A 252 -1.04 -7.23 9.84
N ASP A 253 0.04 -7.97 9.66
CA ASP A 253 1.17 -7.92 10.58
C ASP A 253 1.90 -6.57 10.51
N ALA A 254 2.03 -5.98 9.31
CA ALA A 254 2.66 -4.68 9.14
C ALA A 254 1.90 -3.56 9.86
N THR A 255 0.58 -3.54 9.76
CA THR A 255 -0.25 -2.57 10.51
C THR A 255 -0.26 -2.85 12.01
N THR A 256 -0.19 -4.12 12.42
CA THR A 256 -0.03 -4.50 13.83
C THR A 256 1.30 -3.97 14.38
N VAL A 257 2.41 -4.12 13.64
CA VAL A 257 3.72 -3.56 14.04
C VAL A 257 3.64 -2.03 14.16
N ALA A 258 2.99 -1.34 13.22
CA ALA A 258 2.82 0.11 13.34
C ALA A 258 2.08 0.50 14.63
N LYS A 259 1.03 -0.25 15.00
CA LYS A 259 0.32 -0.05 16.27
C LYS A 259 1.22 -0.33 17.48
N GLU A 260 1.99 -1.42 17.48
CA GLU A 260 2.93 -1.77 18.57
C GLU A 260 4.03 -0.72 18.73
N LEU A 261 4.40 -0.01 17.66
CA LEU A 261 5.29 1.16 17.69
C LEU A 261 4.64 2.42 18.23
N GLY A 262 3.38 2.33 18.69
CA GLY A 262 2.65 3.41 19.35
C GLY A 262 1.74 4.22 18.41
N CYS A 263 1.60 3.84 17.14
CA CYS A 263 0.65 4.51 16.26
C CYS A 263 -0.78 4.12 16.64
N ASN A 264 -1.60 5.12 16.89
CA ASN A 264 -3.02 4.96 17.20
C ASN A 264 -3.93 5.77 16.27
N LEU A 265 -3.34 6.59 15.38
CA LEU A 265 -4.00 7.22 14.26
C LEU A 265 -3.38 6.72 12.95
N PHE A 266 -4.22 6.15 12.07
CA PHE A 266 -3.84 5.65 10.76
C PHE A 266 -4.52 6.50 9.69
N LEU A 267 -3.73 7.14 8.84
CA LEU A 267 -4.22 7.97 7.73
C LEU A 267 -3.91 7.26 6.41
N GLU A 268 -4.95 6.86 5.69
CA GLU A 268 -4.80 6.29 4.35
C GLU A 268 -4.74 7.41 3.32
N MET A 269 -3.65 7.43 2.55
CA MET A 269 -3.50 8.32 1.40
C MET A 269 -4.42 7.86 0.25
N PRO A 270 -4.90 8.78 -0.61
CA PRO A 270 -5.73 8.41 -1.75
C PRO A 270 -4.96 7.49 -2.73
N PRO A 271 -5.71 6.70 -3.54
CA PRO A 271 -7.16 6.64 -3.63
C PRO A 271 -7.78 5.59 -2.71
N GLY A 272 -9.05 5.80 -2.36
CA GLY A 272 -9.90 4.82 -1.66
C GLY A 272 -9.74 4.81 -0.14
N HIS A 273 -10.30 3.76 0.48
CA HIS A 273 -10.41 3.65 1.94
C HIS A 273 -10.19 2.23 2.49
N VAL A 274 -9.72 1.31 1.65
CA VAL A 274 -9.61 -0.12 2.00
C VAL A 274 -8.65 -0.34 3.16
N LEU A 275 -7.52 0.38 3.20
CA LEU A 275 -6.50 0.18 4.23
C LEU A 275 -6.95 0.75 5.58
N SER A 276 -7.66 1.87 5.58
CA SER A 276 -8.23 2.47 6.79
C SER A 276 -9.35 1.59 7.36
N ASP A 277 -10.18 0.99 6.51
CA ASP A 277 -11.22 0.06 6.97
C ASP A 277 -10.59 -1.22 7.54
N LEU A 278 -9.58 -1.79 6.89
CA LEU A 278 -8.82 -2.92 7.44
C LEU A 278 -8.20 -2.58 8.81
N ALA A 279 -7.66 -1.38 8.98
CA ALA A 279 -7.12 -0.94 10.26
C ALA A 279 -8.21 -0.84 11.34
N LYS A 280 -9.37 -0.22 11.04
CA LYS A 280 -10.52 -0.11 11.95
C LYS A 280 -11.04 -1.47 12.41
N GLU A 281 -11.17 -2.41 11.46
CA GLU A 281 -11.75 -3.72 11.72
C GLU A 281 -10.80 -4.65 12.51
N ASN A 282 -9.49 -4.53 12.28
CA ASN A 282 -8.53 -5.52 12.76
C ASN A 282 -7.61 -5.04 13.87
N LEU A 283 -7.56 -3.73 14.15
CA LEU A 283 -6.69 -3.16 15.19
C LEU A 283 -7.53 -2.53 16.30
N ALA A 284 -7.55 -3.16 17.47
CA ALA A 284 -8.28 -2.61 18.61
C ALA A 284 -7.68 -1.30 19.12
N GLY A 285 -8.53 -0.29 19.39
CA GLY A 285 -8.12 0.97 20.04
C GLY A 285 -7.37 1.94 19.13
N VAL A 286 -7.47 1.79 17.79
CA VAL A 286 -6.94 2.76 16.83
C VAL A 286 -8.06 3.58 16.20
N SER A 287 -7.71 4.78 15.74
CA SER A 287 -8.51 5.58 14.81
C SER A 287 -7.90 5.45 13.42
N ALA A 288 -8.73 5.30 12.39
CA ALA A 288 -8.26 5.25 11.01
C ALA A 288 -9.18 6.04 10.10
N PHE A 289 -8.61 6.77 9.13
CA PHE A 289 -9.34 7.64 8.20
C PHE A 289 -8.70 7.55 6.82
N ALA A 290 -9.54 7.55 5.79
CA ALA A 290 -9.10 7.79 4.42
C ALA A 290 -9.14 9.29 4.14
N VAL A 291 -7.99 9.86 3.75
CA VAL A 291 -7.87 11.31 3.49
C VAL A 291 -8.78 11.75 2.34
N GLU A 292 -9.02 10.86 1.38
CA GLU A 292 -9.92 11.12 0.25
C GLU A 292 -11.38 11.37 0.66
N GLN A 293 -11.85 10.70 1.71
CA GLN A 293 -13.23 10.82 2.18
C GLN A 293 -13.50 12.02 3.09
N ASP A 294 -12.43 12.73 3.47
CA ASP A 294 -12.49 13.81 4.43
C ASP A 294 -11.89 15.11 3.87
N SER A 295 -12.41 16.24 4.33
CA SER A 295 -11.79 17.53 4.00
C SER A 295 -10.47 17.70 4.75
N LEU A 296 -9.49 18.38 4.14
CA LEU A 296 -8.20 18.68 4.78
C LEU A 296 -8.37 19.27 6.19
N PRO A 297 -9.26 20.27 6.45
CA PRO A 297 -9.46 20.79 7.80
C PRO A 297 -9.93 19.75 8.82
N ARG A 298 -10.69 18.74 8.38
CA ARG A 298 -11.14 17.66 9.26
C ARG A 298 -10.00 16.69 9.57
N VAL A 299 -9.22 16.31 8.57
CA VAL A 299 -8.02 15.47 8.78
C VAL A 299 -7.04 16.16 9.75
N LEU A 300 -6.74 17.45 9.52
CA LEU A 300 -5.87 18.24 10.38
C LEU A 300 -6.38 18.33 11.82
N ARG A 301 -7.70 18.49 11.99
CA ARG A 301 -8.32 18.52 13.31
C ARG A 301 -8.08 17.20 14.05
N PHE A 302 -8.31 16.06 13.41
CA PHE A 302 -8.07 14.76 14.04
C PHE A 302 -6.59 14.54 14.34
N ALA A 303 -5.70 14.88 13.43
CA ALA A 303 -4.26 14.73 13.63
C ALA A 303 -3.71 15.62 14.77
N LYS A 304 -4.23 16.85 14.91
CA LYS A 304 -3.76 17.84 15.90
C LYS A 304 -4.52 17.81 17.23
N GLN A 305 -5.78 17.36 17.30
CA GLN A 305 -6.57 17.30 18.57
C GLN A 305 -6.03 16.31 19.59
N ASP A 306 -5.30 15.30 19.17
CA ASP A 306 -4.75 14.32 20.07
C ASP A 306 -3.46 14.78 20.78
N GLU A 307 -2.80 15.82 20.29
CA GLU A 307 -1.70 16.47 21.00
C GLU A 307 -2.20 17.25 22.22
N SER A 308 -3.41 17.82 22.18
CA SER A 308 -3.98 18.61 23.28
C SER A 308 -4.46 17.79 24.46
N ARG A 309 -4.70 16.48 24.30
CA ARG A 309 -5.05 15.57 25.40
C ARG A 309 -3.86 15.07 26.22
N LEU A 310 -2.64 15.35 25.80
CA LEU A 310 -1.40 14.96 26.47
C LEU A 310 -0.86 16.05 27.44
N ILE A 311 -1.46 17.24 27.49
CA ILE A 311 -1.14 18.23 28.51
C ILE A 311 -2.07 17.96 29.71
N PRO A 312 -1.58 17.38 30.82
CA PRO A 312 -2.39 17.26 32.02
C PRO A 312 -2.72 18.68 32.48
N GLU A 313 -3.99 18.97 32.75
CA GLU A 313 -4.38 20.22 33.41
C GLU A 313 -3.52 20.41 34.68
N PRO A 314 -2.94 21.57 34.87
CA PRO A 314 -2.19 21.85 36.11
C PRO A 314 -3.14 21.63 37.30
N PRO A 315 -2.68 21.00 38.39
CA PRO A 315 -3.52 20.73 39.56
C PRO A 315 -4.12 22.04 40.04
N HIS A 316 -5.45 22.08 40.15
CA HIS A 316 -6.16 23.18 40.81
C HIS A 316 -5.56 23.36 42.19
N VAL A 317 -4.80 24.43 42.40
CA VAL A 317 -4.38 24.89 43.71
C VAL A 317 -5.65 25.40 44.40
N ALA A 318 -6.22 24.58 45.28
CA ALA A 318 -7.28 25.01 46.15
C ALA A 318 -6.74 26.12 47.04
N GLY A 319 -7.24 27.32 46.82
CA GLY A 319 -6.91 28.48 47.63
C GLY A 319 -7.40 28.21 49.06
N SER A 320 -6.46 28.20 49.99
CA SER A 320 -6.73 28.25 51.41
C SER A 320 -7.15 29.67 51.78
N THR A 321 -8.37 29.83 52.21
CA THR A 321 -8.81 30.90 53.12
C THR A 321 -9.09 30.30 54.48
#